data_8b72eddeefe565523d160f1118b048d7
#
_entry.id   8b72eddeefe565523d160f1118b048d7
#
_cell.length_a   1.000
_cell.length_b   1.000
_cell.length_c   1.000
_cell.angle_alpha   90.00
_cell.angle_beta   90.00
_cell.angle_gamma   90.00
#
_symmetry.space_group_name_H-M   'P 1'
#
loop_
_entity.id
_entity.type
_entity.pdbx_description
1 polymer ?
#
loop_
_entity_poly.entity_id
_entity_poly.type
_entity_poly.pdbx_seq_one_letter_code
_entity_poly.pdbx_strand_id
1 'polypeptide(L)'
;MEDTDRTRQEQQGRSSWFETLMEITVSTAPLLLVVLGIGMMSFAPRRSSVPLFRSHTEAEQFYNQNGMTLSYNQPVILVASKCAKCEDLKASLNEIGISYVEQNIEGNQVGSALHGYATKVSGSEKLPQVVLGDQLVHPAPYSIRVALRRFNK
;
A
#
# COMPACT_ATOMS: atom_id res chain seq x y z
N MET A 1 59.48 47.58 3.90
CA MET A 1 59.41 46.93 2.58
C MET A 1 58.88 45.49 2.79
N GLU A 2 57.95 45.31 3.75
CA GLU A 2 57.45 44.00 4.24
C GLU A 2 55.92 43.80 4.08
N ASP A 3 55.18 44.83 3.68
CA ASP A 3 53.68 44.74 3.63
C ASP A 3 53.11 44.24 2.32
N THR A 4 53.93 44.08 1.28
CA THR A 4 53.42 43.67 -0.07
C THR A 4 53.33 42.14 -0.24
N ASP A 5 54.00 41.36 0.55
CA ASP A 5 53.98 39.89 0.44
C ASP A 5 52.78 39.25 1.17
N ARG A 6 52.23 39.89 2.19
CA ARG A 6 51.13 39.34 2.97
C ARG A 6 49.80 39.35 2.22
N THR A 7 49.55 40.37 1.43
CA THR A 7 48.35 40.49 0.60
C THR A 7 48.34 39.52 -0.59
N ARG A 8 49.50 39.08 -1.06
CA ARG A 8 49.60 38.15 -2.20
C ARG A 8 49.29 36.70 -1.78
N GLN A 9 49.59 36.32 -0.54
CA GLN A 9 49.27 34.98 -0.03
C GLN A 9 47.77 34.82 0.30
N GLU A 10 47.11 35.87 0.78
CA GLU A 10 45.67 35.81 1.06
C GLU A 10 44.84 35.74 -0.21
N GLN A 11 45.29 36.34 -1.32
CA GLN A 11 44.55 36.28 -2.59
C GLN A 11 44.72 34.92 -3.30
N GLN A 12 45.81 34.22 -3.11
CA GLN A 12 46.04 32.89 -3.69
C GLN A 12 45.29 31.78 -2.97
N GLY A 13 45.05 31.91 -1.67
CA GLY A 13 44.23 30.96 -0.91
C GLY A 13 42.73 31.06 -1.22
N ARG A 14 42.24 32.24 -1.65
CA ARG A 14 40.83 32.46 -1.93
C ARG A 14 40.35 31.89 -3.28
N SER A 15 41.21 31.92 -4.30
CA SER A 15 40.88 31.38 -5.62
C SER A 15 40.79 29.87 -5.63
N SER A 16 41.65 29.20 -4.88
CA SER A 16 41.73 27.74 -4.77
C SER A 16 40.47 27.13 -4.10
N TRP A 17 39.89 27.84 -3.13
CA TRP A 17 38.69 27.38 -2.44
C TRP A 17 37.43 27.46 -3.32
N PHE A 18 37.31 28.48 -4.16
CA PHE A 18 36.20 28.63 -5.07
C PHE A 18 36.17 27.60 -6.21
N GLU A 19 37.37 27.23 -6.73
CA GLU A 19 37.46 26.18 -7.75
C GLU A 19 37.10 24.82 -7.20
N THR A 20 37.56 24.48 -5.97
CA THR A 20 37.24 23.19 -5.34
C THR A 20 35.74 23.08 -4.98
N LEU A 21 35.07 24.19 -4.58
CA LEU A 21 33.62 24.20 -4.30
C LEU A 21 32.78 24.09 -5.59
N MET A 22 33.25 24.67 -6.70
CA MET A 22 32.53 24.55 -7.97
C MET A 22 32.62 23.13 -8.56
N GLU A 23 33.75 22.44 -8.45
CA GLU A 23 33.88 21.06 -8.92
C GLU A 23 33.00 20.08 -8.14
N ILE A 24 32.85 20.26 -6.82
CA ILE A 24 32.03 19.39 -5.97
C ILE A 24 30.54 19.57 -6.33
N THR A 25 30.09 20.81 -6.62
CA THR A 25 28.68 21.08 -6.94
C THR A 25 28.25 20.56 -8.30
N VAL A 26 29.14 20.57 -9.31
CA VAL A 26 28.82 20.07 -10.66
C VAL A 26 28.82 18.55 -10.71
N SER A 27 29.67 17.87 -9.91
CA SER A 27 29.76 16.40 -9.92
C SER A 27 28.63 15.72 -9.17
N THR A 28 28.01 16.38 -8.18
CA THR A 28 26.93 15.77 -7.34
C THR A 28 25.51 16.02 -7.87
N ALA A 29 25.32 17.04 -8.73
CA ALA A 29 24.02 17.39 -9.29
C ALA A 29 23.31 16.23 -10.04
N PRO A 30 23.97 15.44 -10.89
CA PRO A 30 23.34 14.34 -11.59
C PRO A 30 22.95 13.19 -10.64
N LEU A 31 23.71 12.97 -9.57
CA LEU A 31 23.44 11.91 -8.59
C LEU A 31 22.22 12.25 -7.73
N LEU A 32 22.04 13.51 -7.38
CA LEU A 32 20.89 14.01 -6.62
C LEU A 32 19.59 13.93 -7.42
N LEU A 33 19.64 14.21 -8.73
CA LEU A 33 18.48 14.05 -9.62
C LEU A 33 18.07 12.59 -9.81
N VAL A 34 19.05 11.67 -9.87
CA VAL A 34 18.75 10.22 -9.95
C VAL A 34 18.11 9.72 -8.67
N VAL A 35 18.60 10.15 -7.50
CA VAL A 35 18.02 9.74 -6.20
C VAL A 35 16.60 10.32 -6.02
N LEU A 36 16.35 11.57 -6.41
CA LEU A 36 15.02 12.16 -6.40
C LEU A 36 14.07 11.51 -7.42
N GLY A 37 14.57 11.17 -8.60
CA GLY A 37 13.81 10.48 -9.64
C GLY A 37 13.39 9.06 -9.22
N ILE A 38 14.28 8.29 -8.61
CA ILE A 38 13.99 6.94 -8.10
C ILE A 38 13.04 7.02 -6.89
N GLY A 39 13.18 8.02 -6.03
CA GLY A 39 12.30 8.24 -4.89
C GLY A 39 10.85 8.55 -5.31
N MET A 40 10.63 9.30 -6.39
CA MET A 40 9.28 9.62 -6.86
C MET A 40 8.57 8.45 -7.56
N MET A 41 9.31 7.52 -8.20
CA MET A 41 8.69 6.34 -8.82
C MET A 41 8.20 5.31 -7.80
N SER A 42 8.68 5.36 -6.55
CA SER A 42 8.30 4.39 -5.50
C SER A 42 7.02 4.76 -4.75
N PHE A 43 6.46 5.95 -4.96
CA PHE A 43 5.22 6.45 -4.33
C PHE A 43 3.98 6.36 -5.23
N ALA A 44 3.97 5.48 -6.22
CA ALA A 44 2.70 5.15 -6.86
C ALA A 44 1.75 4.62 -5.77
N PRO A 45 0.60 5.25 -5.50
CA PRO A 45 -0.30 4.76 -4.49
C PRO A 45 -0.71 3.34 -4.86
N ARG A 46 -0.24 2.36 -4.08
CA ARG A 46 -0.66 0.97 -4.25
C ARG A 46 -2.18 1.00 -4.23
N ARG A 47 -2.81 0.55 -5.30
CA ARG A 47 -4.26 0.46 -5.38
C ARG A 47 -4.72 -0.31 -4.14
N SER A 48 -5.45 0.36 -3.27
CA SER A 48 -5.91 -0.22 -2.00
C SER A 48 -6.97 -1.30 -2.20
N SER A 49 -7.52 -1.40 -3.41
CA SER A 49 -8.52 -2.40 -3.78
C SER A 49 -8.42 -2.77 -5.26
N VAL A 50 -8.79 -4.00 -5.58
CA VAL A 50 -8.80 -4.57 -6.94
C VAL A 50 -10.16 -5.24 -7.15
N PRO A 51 -10.82 -5.08 -8.33
CA PRO A 51 -12.06 -5.77 -8.63
C PRO A 51 -11.91 -7.29 -8.48
N LEU A 52 -12.81 -7.91 -7.71
CA LEU A 52 -12.82 -9.35 -7.45
C LEU A 52 -13.62 -10.09 -8.52
N PHE A 53 -14.67 -9.46 -9.03
CA PHE A 53 -15.54 -9.98 -10.08
C PHE A 53 -15.38 -9.16 -11.36
N ARG A 54 -15.76 -9.73 -12.49
CA ARG A 54 -15.67 -9.05 -13.81
C ARG A 54 -16.71 -7.94 -13.95
N SER A 55 -17.85 -8.09 -13.25
CA SER A 55 -18.91 -7.10 -13.24
C SER A 55 -19.65 -7.10 -11.91
N HIS A 56 -20.34 -6.01 -11.62
CA HIS A 56 -21.22 -5.90 -10.45
C HIS A 56 -22.32 -6.96 -10.45
N THR A 57 -22.90 -7.24 -11.63
CA THR A 57 -23.94 -8.27 -11.80
C THR A 57 -23.41 -9.67 -11.46
N GLU A 58 -22.17 -10.00 -11.83
CA GLU A 58 -21.55 -11.28 -11.46
C GLU A 58 -21.40 -11.37 -9.93
N ALA A 59 -20.99 -10.30 -9.29
CA ALA A 59 -20.92 -10.22 -7.83
C ALA A 59 -22.29 -10.44 -7.17
N GLU A 60 -23.32 -9.72 -7.60
CA GLU A 60 -24.69 -9.87 -7.09
C GLU A 60 -25.20 -11.30 -7.26
N GLN A 61 -25.02 -11.91 -8.43
CA GLN A 61 -25.41 -13.29 -8.69
C GLN A 61 -24.70 -14.27 -7.75
N PHE A 62 -23.38 -14.10 -7.57
CA PHE A 62 -22.60 -14.93 -6.65
C PHE A 62 -23.12 -14.84 -5.21
N TYR A 63 -23.32 -13.62 -4.71
CA TYR A 63 -23.80 -13.41 -3.33
C TYR A 63 -25.22 -13.95 -3.14
N ASN A 64 -26.13 -13.69 -4.07
CA ASN A 64 -27.50 -14.19 -4.02
C ASN A 64 -27.60 -15.71 -4.07
N GLN A 65 -26.82 -16.37 -4.94
CA GLN A 65 -26.75 -17.84 -5.05
C GLN A 65 -26.24 -18.50 -3.76
N ASN A 66 -25.42 -17.79 -3.00
CA ASN A 66 -24.84 -18.27 -1.74
C ASN A 66 -25.61 -17.77 -0.49
N GLY A 67 -26.79 -17.19 -0.67
CA GLY A 67 -27.64 -16.71 0.44
C GLY A 67 -27.03 -15.53 1.19
N MET A 68 -26.13 -14.78 0.56
CA MET A 68 -25.50 -13.59 1.10
C MET A 68 -26.00 -12.32 0.40
N THR A 69 -25.86 -11.19 1.08
CA THR A 69 -26.14 -9.88 0.47
C THR A 69 -24.81 -9.20 0.12
N LEU A 70 -24.71 -8.72 -1.11
CA LEU A 70 -23.57 -7.87 -1.52
C LEU A 70 -23.61 -6.59 -0.68
N SER A 71 -22.57 -6.35 0.11
CA SER A 71 -22.49 -5.20 1.00
C SER A 71 -21.16 -4.45 0.83
N TYR A 72 -21.24 -3.14 0.73
CA TYR A 72 -20.08 -2.23 0.74
C TYR A 72 -19.85 -1.56 2.10
N ASN A 73 -20.71 -1.86 3.08
CA ASN A 73 -20.63 -1.26 4.41
C ASN A 73 -19.94 -2.13 5.42
N GLN A 74 -19.77 -3.41 5.10
CA GLN A 74 -19.20 -4.39 6.00
C GLN A 74 -18.24 -5.30 5.25
N PRO A 75 -16.93 -5.29 5.60
CA PRO A 75 -15.95 -6.17 4.98
C PRO A 75 -16.17 -7.61 5.40
N VAL A 76 -15.92 -8.53 4.47
CA VAL A 76 -15.84 -9.97 4.69
C VAL A 76 -14.37 -10.35 4.84
N ILE A 77 -14.00 -10.96 5.96
CA ILE A 77 -12.64 -11.45 6.22
C ILE A 77 -12.62 -12.94 5.99
N LEU A 78 -11.78 -13.38 5.06
CA LEU A 78 -11.53 -14.79 4.79
C LEU A 78 -10.45 -15.29 5.75
N VAL A 79 -10.74 -16.33 6.50
CA VAL A 79 -9.90 -16.86 7.57
C VAL A 79 -9.78 -18.39 7.47
N ALA A 80 -8.78 -18.95 8.15
CA ALA A 80 -8.64 -20.38 8.39
C ALA A 80 -8.42 -20.65 9.89
N SER A 81 -8.64 -21.88 10.34
CA SER A 81 -8.65 -22.27 11.74
C SER A 81 -7.33 -22.03 12.49
N LYS A 82 -6.20 -21.89 11.78
CA LYS A 82 -4.87 -21.65 12.40
C LYS A 82 -4.18 -20.45 11.75
N CYS A 83 -4.86 -19.30 11.72
CA CYS A 83 -4.36 -18.11 11.08
C CYS A 83 -4.08 -16.99 12.10
N ALA A 84 -2.87 -16.95 12.66
CA ALA A 84 -2.48 -15.91 13.62
C ALA A 84 -2.66 -14.48 13.06
N LYS A 85 -2.29 -14.26 11.80
CA LYS A 85 -2.48 -12.94 11.13
C LYS A 85 -3.95 -12.55 10.98
N CYS A 86 -4.87 -13.53 10.91
CA CYS A 86 -6.30 -13.26 10.88
C CYS A 86 -6.77 -12.73 12.23
N GLU A 87 -6.29 -13.32 13.34
CA GLU A 87 -6.60 -12.85 14.69
C GLU A 87 -6.04 -11.44 14.93
N ASP A 88 -4.80 -11.16 14.51
CA ASP A 88 -4.20 -9.83 14.60
C ASP A 88 -5.03 -8.78 13.84
N LEU A 89 -5.50 -9.12 12.63
CA LEU A 89 -6.35 -8.23 11.84
C LEU A 89 -7.69 -8.00 12.53
N LYS A 90 -8.34 -9.05 13.01
CA LYS A 90 -9.63 -8.98 13.73
C LYS A 90 -9.51 -8.08 14.97
N ALA A 91 -8.47 -8.29 15.78
CA ALA A 91 -8.20 -7.47 16.96
C ALA A 91 -8.04 -5.99 16.58
N SER A 92 -7.25 -5.69 15.54
CA SER A 92 -7.04 -4.32 15.06
C SER A 92 -8.32 -3.67 14.50
N LEU A 93 -9.20 -4.42 13.85
CA LEU A 93 -10.48 -3.89 13.35
C LEU A 93 -11.44 -3.60 14.50
N ASN A 94 -11.49 -4.47 15.51
CA ASN A 94 -12.30 -4.27 16.70
C ASN A 94 -11.84 -3.02 17.48
N GLU A 95 -10.52 -2.82 17.63
CA GLU A 95 -9.95 -1.64 18.29
C GLU A 95 -10.38 -0.33 17.62
N ILE A 96 -10.48 -0.31 16.29
CA ILE A 96 -10.89 0.88 15.53
C ILE A 96 -12.39 0.94 15.25
N GLY A 97 -13.19 0.03 15.81
CA GLY A 97 -14.64 0.01 15.71
C GLY A 97 -15.21 -0.34 14.33
N ILE A 98 -14.47 -1.13 13.53
CA ILE A 98 -14.97 -1.63 12.24
C ILE A 98 -15.59 -3.01 12.43
N SER A 99 -16.91 -3.12 12.24
CA SER A 99 -17.61 -4.41 12.18
C SER A 99 -17.31 -5.13 10.86
N TYR A 100 -17.21 -6.46 10.91
CA TYR A 100 -16.91 -7.31 9.77
C TYR A 100 -17.69 -8.62 9.83
N VAL A 101 -17.76 -9.33 8.71
CA VAL A 101 -18.24 -10.71 8.61
C VAL A 101 -17.05 -11.63 8.47
N GLU A 102 -17.00 -12.67 9.26
CA GLU A 102 -15.96 -13.72 9.16
C GLU A 102 -16.48 -14.85 8.27
N GLN A 103 -15.67 -15.28 7.31
CA GLN A 103 -15.92 -16.45 6.47
C GLN A 103 -14.73 -17.39 6.56
N ASN A 104 -14.96 -18.54 7.19
CA ASN A 104 -13.95 -19.60 7.24
C ASN A 104 -13.87 -20.29 5.87
N ILE A 105 -12.66 -20.40 5.31
CA ILE A 105 -12.44 -21.11 4.05
C ILE A 105 -12.46 -22.63 4.21
N GLU A 106 -12.30 -23.11 5.44
CA GLU A 106 -12.31 -24.53 5.79
C GLU A 106 -13.74 -24.94 6.18
N GLY A 107 -14.36 -25.78 5.39
CA GLY A 107 -15.72 -26.28 5.67
C GLY A 107 -16.88 -25.32 5.33
N ASN A 108 -16.60 -24.14 4.82
CA ASN A 108 -17.60 -23.19 4.34
C ASN A 108 -17.47 -22.99 2.83
N GLN A 109 -18.50 -23.43 2.08
CA GLN A 109 -18.48 -23.35 0.62
C GLN A 109 -18.33 -21.92 0.10
N VAL A 110 -18.98 -20.95 0.73
CA VAL A 110 -18.93 -19.54 0.34
C VAL A 110 -17.54 -18.97 0.60
N GLY A 111 -16.98 -19.21 1.79
CA GLY A 111 -15.62 -18.78 2.14
C GLY A 111 -14.58 -19.36 1.19
N SER A 112 -14.68 -20.67 0.87
CA SER A 112 -13.80 -21.33 -0.08
C SER A 112 -13.91 -20.75 -1.50
N ALA A 113 -15.15 -20.48 -1.99
CA ALA A 113 -15.36 -19.88 -3.30
C ALA A 113 -14.82 -18.46 -3.39
N LEU A 114 -15.10 -17.59 -2.40
CA LEU A 114 -14.54 -16.24 -2.32
C LEU A 114 -13.01 -16.25 -2.27
N HIS A 115 -12.42 -17.19 -1.51
CA HIS A 115 -10.98 -17.37 -1.46
C HIS A 115 -10.40 -17.74 -2.84
N GLY A 116 -11.09 -18.62 -3.58
CA GLY A 116 -10.72 -18.98 -4.95
C GLY A 116 -10.71 -17.76 -5.90
N TYR A 117 -11.72 -16.89 -5.83
CA TYR A 117 -11.75 -15.64 -6.60
C TYR A 117 -10.62 -14.70 -6.16
N ALA A 118 -10.45 -14.50 -4.87
CA ALA A 118 -9.43 -13.61 -4.31
C ALA A 118 -8.01 -14.08 -4.68
N THR A 119 -7.75 -15.38 -4.64
CA THR A 119 -6.48 -15.99 -5.05
C THR A 119 -6.19 -15.75 -6.54
N LYS A 120 -7.19 -15.92 -7.42
CA LYS A 120 -7.04 -15.65 -8.86
C LYS A 120 -6.67 -14.20 -9.14
N VAL A 121 -7.25 -13.27 -8.41
CA VAL A 121 -7.04 -11.82 -8.59
C VAL A 121 -5.74 -11.34 -7.95
N SER A 122 -5.42 -11.82 -6.75
CA SER A 122 -4.21 -11.41 -6.02
C SER A 122 -2.94 -12.15 -6.43
N GLY A 123 -3.07 -13.34 -7.03
CA GLY A 123 -1.97 -14.27 -7.22
C GLY A 123 -1.42 -14.86 -5.92
N SER A 124 -2.19 -14.79 -4.81
CA SER A 124 -1.73 -15.20 -3.48
C SER A 124 -2.83 -15.94 -2.71
N GLU A 125 -2.50 -17.09 -2.14
CA GLU A 125 -3.36 -17.86 -1.25
C GLU A 125 -3.24 -17.44 0.22
N LYS A 126 -2.39 -16.44 0.51
CA LYS A 126 -2.11 -16.02 1.89
C LYS A 126 -3.33 -15.37 2.54
N LEU A 127 -3.62 -15.79 3.77
CA LEU A 127 -4.64 -15.22 4.63
C LEU A 127 -4.03 -14.20 5.62
N PRO A 128 -4.80 -13.25 6.12
CA PRO A 128 -6.20 -12.97 5.77
C PRO A 128 -6.36 -12.34 4.39
N GLN A 129 -7.47 -12.60 3.72
CA GLN A 129 -7.94 -11.83 2.57
C GLN A 129 -9.21 -11.08 2.97
N VAL A 130 -9.39 -9.88 2.44
CA VAL A 130 -10.53 -9.01 2.80
C VAL A 130 -11.28 -8.62 1.54
N VAL A 131 -12.57 -8.91 1.54
CA VAL A 131 -13.50 -8.57 0.45
C VAL A 131 -14.47 -7.50 0.93
N LEU A 132 -14.65 -6.44 0.16
CA LEU A 132 -15.62 -5.40 0.41
C LEU A 132 -16.47 -5.19 -0.85
N GLY A 133 -17.72 -5.62 -0.80
CA GLY A 133 -18.57 -5.65 -1.97
C GLY A 133 -18.00 -6.56 -3.05
N ASP A 134 -17.72 -6.00 -4.22
CA ASP A 134 -17.12 -6.66 -5.39
C ASP A 134 -15.60 -6.51 -5.48
N GLN A 135 -14.95 -6.03 -4.40
CA GLN A 135 -13.53 -5.70 -4.42
C GLN A 135 -12.72 -6.47 -3.39
N LEU A 136 -11.52 -6.91 -3.80
CA LEU A 136 -10.49 -7.38 -2.91
C LEU A 136 -9.71 -6.18 -2.36
N VAL A 137 -9.66 -6.06 -1.04
CA VAL A 137 -9.02 -4.95 -0.32
C VAL A 137 -7.75 -5.45 0.36
N HIS A 138 -6.70 -4.63 0.38
CA HIS A 138 -5.49 -4.98 1.13
C HIS A 138 -5.80 -5.18 2.62
N PRO A 139 -5.36 -6.29 3.26
CA PRO A 139 -5.71 -6.66 4.63
C PRO A 139 -4.94 -5.82 5.68
N ALA A 140 -5.03 -4.51 5.58
CA ALA A 140 -4.52 -3.56 6.57
C ALA A 140 -5.67 -2.68 7.06
N PRO A 141 -5.80 -2.42 8.37
CA PRO A 141 -6.90 -1.64 8.95
C PRO A 141 -7.11 -0.29 8.26
N TYR A 142 -6.01 0.39 7.93
CA TYR A 142 -6.06 1.66 7.19
C TYR A 142 -6.68 1.51 5.80
N SER A 143 -6.28 0.49 5.03
CA SER A 143 -6.79 0.23 3.68
C SER A 143 -8.28 -0.09 3.69
N ILE A 144 -8.73 -0.88 4.66
CA ILE A 144 -10.14 -1.24 4.88
C ILE A 144 -10.95 0.01 5.21
N ARG A 145 -10.45 0.87 6.12
CA ARG A 145 -11.11 2.13 6.47
C ARG A 145 -11.24 3.07 5.26
N VAL A 146 -10.19 3.19 4.44
CA VAL A 146 -10.23 4.00 3.22
C VAL A 146 -11.22 3.45 2.21
N ALA A 147 -11.27 2.13 2.02
CA ALA A 147 -12.23 1.49 1.13
C ALA A 147 -13.67 1.74 1.61
N LEU A 148 -13.98 1.51 2.89
CA LEU A 148 -15.31 1.79 3.48
C LEU A 148 -15.76 3.24 3.25
N ARG A 149 -14.86 4.23 3.42
CA ARG A 149 -15.20 5.64 3.18
C ARG A 149 -15.50 5.96 1.73
N ARG A 150 -14.99 5.19 0.76
CA ARG A 150 -15.26 5.41 -0.67
C ARG A 150 -16.65 4.97 -1.06
N PHE A 151 -17.15 3.90 -0.44
CA PHE A 151 -18.45 3.33 -0.77
C PHE A 151 -19.60 3.94 0.04
N ASN A 152 -19.31 4.61 1.16
CA ASN A 152 -20.32 5.25 2.02
C ASN A 152 -20.50 6.75 1.70
N LYS A 153 -20.10 7.19 0.51
CA LYS A 153 -20.38 8.54 -0.03
C LYS A 153 -21.57 8.48 -0.97
#